data_8f150450387a1b39eb61f29c69c5b7c3
#
_entry.id   8f150450387a1b39eb61f29c69c5b7c3
#
_cell.length_a   1.000
_cell.length_b   1.000
_cell.length_c   1.000
_cell.angle_alpha   90.00
_cell.angle_beta   90.00
_cell.angle_gamma   90.00
#
_symmetry.space_group_name_H-M   'P 1'
#
loop_
_entity.id
_entity.type
_entity.pdbx_description
1 polymer ?
#
loop_
_entity_poly.entity_id
_entity_poly.type
_entity_poly.pdbx_seq_one_letter_code
_entity_poly.pdbx_strand_id
1 'polypeptide(L)'
;MKKKDKFIIAKKNYSSRLIVGTGKYKSMQECAKAIKISGADIVTVAVRRVNISDKNKPLLMDYINPKKITYLPNTAGCFSSDEALRTLRLAREIGGWKLVKLEVLGDKKTLFPDAIETLKSTEVLTKEGFKVMVYCNDDPLMAKRLENAGACAIM
;
A
#
# COMPACT_ATOMS: atom_id res chain seq x y z
N MET A 1 -1.01 34.47 -9.49
CA MET A 1 -0.26 33.18 -9.62
C MET A 1 -1.17 32.02 -9.25
N LYS A 2 -1.43 31.06 -10.17
CA LYS A 2 -2.18 29.82 -9.82
C LYS A 2 -1.38 29.06 -8.78
N LYS A 3 -1.97 28.77 -7.61
CA LYS A 3 -1.38 27.93 -6.57
C LYS A 3 -1.05 26.58 -7.20
N LYS A 4 0.23 26.19 -7.22
CA LYS A 4 0.67 24.90 -7.78
C LYS A 4 0.00 23.80 -6.96
N ASP A 5 -0.85 23.00 -7.60
CA ASP A 5 -1.53 21.89 -6.96
C ASP A 5 -0.50 20.87 -6.43
N LYS A 6 -0.61 20.50 -5.16
CA LYS A 6 0.33 19.59 -4.48
C LYS A 6 -0.36 18.28 -4.21
N PHE A 7 0.29 17.17 -4.57
CA PHE A 7 -0.17 15.84 -4.20
C PHE A 7 0.52 15.40 -2.91
N ILE A 8 -0.23 15.38 -1.81
CA ILE A 8 0.30 15.09 -0.47
C ILE A 8 -0.38 13.85 0.10
N ILE A 9 0.41 12.85 0.50
CA ILE A 9 -0.06 11.66 1.23
C ILE A 9 0.77 11.55 2.51
N ALA A 10 0.12 11.36 3.65
CA ALA A 10 0.76 11.21 4.95
C ALA A 10 1.82 12.30 5.25
N LYS A 11 1.51 13.56 4.91
CA LYS A 11 2.37 14.76 5.05
C LYS A 11 3.59 14.79 4.11
N LYS A 12 3.78 13.81 3.22
CA LYS A 12 4.83 13.80 2.21
C LYS A 12 4.28 14.30 0.87
N ASN A 13 5.00 15.21 0.22
CA ASN A 13 4.67 15.74 -1.10
C ASN A 13 5.26 14.83 -2.19
N TYR A 14 4.46 14.52 -3.21
CA TYR A 14 4.84 13.70 -4.36
C TYR A 14 4.69 14.53 -5.65
N SER A 15 5.56 14.26 -6.61
CA SER A 15 5.53 14.92 -7.92
C SER A 15 4.60 14.24 -8.90
N SER A 16 4.45 12.92 -8.76
CA SER A 16 3.58 12.10 -9.60
C SER A 16 2.33 11.64 -8.84
N ARG A 17 1.18 11.72 -9.50
CA ARG A 17 -0.09 11.14 -9.00
C ARG A 17 -0.26 9.67 -9.37
N LEU A 18 0.66 9.13 -10.19
CA LEU A 18 0.61 7.74 -10.60
C LEU A 18 1.22 6.84 -9.52
N ILE A 19 0.46 5.82 -9.11
CA ILE A 19 0.91 4.73 -8.27
C ILE A 19 0.96 3.47 -9.13
N VAL A 20 2.13 2.81 -9.19
CA VAL A 20 2.35 1.64 -10.05
C VAL A 20 2.45 0.37 -9.20
N GLY A 21 1.86 -0.73 -9.68
CA GLY A 21 2.03 -2.04 -9.08
C GLY A 21 3.35 -2.70 -9.48
N THR A 22 3.83 -3.63 -8.63
CA THR A 22 5.06 -4.41 -8.89
C THR A 22 4.78 -5.86 -9.33
N GLY A 23 3.50 -6.22 -9.46
CA GLY A 23 3.09 -7.58 -9.85
C GLY A 23 2.91 -7.77 -11.35
N LYS A 24 2.95 -9.05 -11.79
CA LYS A 24 2.61 -9.50 -13.14
C LYS A 24 3.56 -9.04 -14.27
N TYR A 25 4.74 -8.53 -13.96
CA TYR A 25 5.80 -8.33 -14.95
C TYR A 25 6.51 -9.65 -15.24
N LYS A 26 7.08 -9.80 -16.43
CA LYS A 26 7.86 -10.99 -16.83
C LYS A 26 9.15 -11.13 -16.01
N SER A 27 9.71 -10.00 -15.56
CA SER A 27 10.92 -9.97 -14.74
C SER A 27 10.95 -8.73 -13.85
N MET A 28 11.79 -8.74 -12.80
CA MET A 28 12.02 -7.58 -11.95
C MET A 28 12.73 -6.44 -12.69
N GLN A 29 13.55 -6.76 -13.70
CA GLN A 29 14.19 -5.77 -14.57
C GLN A 29 13.16 -5.01 -15.40
N GLU A 30 12.17 -5.71 -15.96
CA GLU A 30 11.08 -5.10 -16.71
C GLU A 30 10.21 -4.23 -15.79
N CYS A 31 9.90 -4.71 -14.59
CA CYS A 31 9.20 -3.93 -13.56
C CYS A 31 9.93 -2.63 -13.23
N ALA A 32 11.22 -2.71 -12.93
CA ALA A 32 12.04 -1.54 -12.61
C ALA A 32 12.11 -0.54 -13.78
N LYS A 33 12.22 -1.04 -15.03
CA LYS A 33 12.21 -0.21 -16.25
C LYS A 33 10.86 0.50 -16.41
N ALA A 34 9.75 -0.20 -16.22
CA ALA A 34 8.41 0.37 -16.31
C ALA A 34 8.19 1.47 -15.26
N ILE A 35 8.58 1.22 -14.00
CA ILE A 35 8.50 2.22 -12.93
C ILE A 35 9.33 3.47 -13.27
N LYS A 36 10.57 3.27 -13.74
CA LYS A 36 11.43 4.40 -14.13
C LYS A 36 10.82 5.23 -15.26
N ILE A 37 10.28 4.59 -16.29
CA ILE A 37 9.68 5.28 -17.45
C ILE A 37 8.37 5.97 -17.06
N SER A 38 7.58 5.38 -16.17
CA SER A 38 6.30 5.95 -15.72
C SER A 38 6.45 7.26 -14.94
N GLY A 39 7.61 7.49 -14.34
CA GLY A 39 7.84 8.63 -13.44
C GLY A 39 7.05 8.55 -12.14
N ALA A 40 6.56 7.37 -11.75
CA ALA A 40 5.83 7.18 -10.50
C ALA A 40 6.75 7.32 -9.29
N ASP A 41 6.27 8.03 -8.26
CA ASP A 41 6.99 8.20 -6.99
C ASP A 41 6.63 7.12 -5.97
N ILE A 42 5.54 6.38 -6.20
CA ILE A 42 5.01 5.36 -5.29
C ILE A 42 4.80 4.06 -6.06
N VAL A 43 5.20 2.94 -5.46
CA VAL A 43 4.92 1.60 -5.97
C VAL A 43 4.24 0.74 -4.93
N THR A 44 3.18 0.03 -5.33
CA THR A 44 2.53 -0.95 -4.45
C THR A 44 3.30 -2.26 -4.44
N VAL A 45 3.42 -2.86 -3.27
CA VAL A 45 4.14 -4.12 -3.06
C VAL A 45 3.26 -5.10 -2.31
N ALA A 46 2.84 -6.18 -2.99
CA ALA A 46 2.10 -7.25 -2.34
C ALA A 46 3.05 -8.07 -1.45
N VAL A 47 3.03 -7.80 -0.15
CA VAL A 47 3.97 -8.38 0.83
C VAL A 47 4.03 -9.90 0.75
N ARG A 48 2.90 -10.55 0.51
CA ARG A 48 2.80 -12.02 0.41
C ARG A 48 3.35 -12.61 -0.90
N ARG A 49 3.68 -11.78 -1.91
CA ARG A 49 4.01 -12.23 -3.27
C ARG A 49 5.42 -11.90 -3.70
N VAL A 50 6.11 -11.03 -3.00
CA VAL A 50 7.46 -10.60 -3.35
C VAL A 50 8.47 -11.04 -2.31
N ASN A 51 9.68 -11.32 -2.76
CA ASN A 51 10.79 -11.57 -1.85
C ASN A 51 11.26 -10.24 -1.26
N ILE A 52 11.03 -10.05 0.04
CA ILE A 52 11.45 -8.85 0.79
C ILE A 52 12.45 -9.17 1.91
N SER A 53 12.71 -10.45 2.19
CA SER A 53 13.51 -10.86 3.35
C SER A 53 14.52 -11.98 3.09
N ASP A 54 14.29 -12.87 2.11
CA ASP A 54 15.21 -13.99 1.82
C ASP A 54 16.44 -13.49 1.03
N LYS A 55 17.55 -13.32 1.73
CA LYS A 55 18.81 -12.81 1.15
C LYS A 55 19.50 -13.77 0.19
N ASN A 56 19.07 -15.03 0.13
CA ASN A 56 19.60 -16.02 -0.83
C ASN A 56 18.97 -15.87 -2.22
N LYS A 57 17.98 -14.99 -2.36
CA LYS A 57 17.30 -14.69 -3.62
C LYS A 57 17.29 -13.18 -3.85
N PRO A 58 17.25 -12.73 -5.11
CA PRO A 58 17.14 -11.31 -5.41
C PRO A 58 15.96 -10.67 -4.69
N LEU A 59 16.23 -9.58 -3.98
CA LEU A 59 15.21 -8.78 -3.29
C LEU A 59 14.60 -7.75 -4.25
N LEU A 60 13.35 -7.38 -4.03
CA LEU A 60 12.72 -6.28 -4.77
C LEU A 60 13.54 -4.99 -4.69
N MET A 61 14.17 -4.75 -3.54
CA MET A 61 14.98 -3.56 -3.27
C MET A 61 16.27 -3.49 -4.09
N ASP A 62 16.74 -4.60 -4.64
CA ASP A 62 17.92 -4.64 -5.53
C ASP A 62 17.62 -4.02 -6.90
N TYR A 63 16.36 -4.04 -7.30
CA TYR A 63 15.88 -3.51 -8.58
C TYR A 63 15.24 -2.13 -8.47
N ILE A 64 14.53 -1.87 -7.37
CA ILE A 64 13.78 -0.65 -7.13
C ILE A 64 14.31 0.00 -5.86
N ASN A 65 15.10 1.06 -5.99
CA ASN A 65 15.76 1.69 -4.86
C ASN A 65 14.76 2.40 -3.92
N PRO A 66 14.59 1.94 -2.67
CA PRO A 66 13.63 2.51 -1.72
C PRO A 66 13.98 3.93 -1.24
N LYS A 67 15.20 4.41 -1.50
CA LYS A 67 15.58 5.81 -1.24
C LYS A 67 15.01 6.78 -2.29
N LYS A 68 14.68 6.28 -3.48
CA LYS A 68 14.15 7.07 -4.60
C LYS A 68 12.64 6.91 -4.77
N ILE A 69 12.14 5.70 -4.54
CA ILE A 69 10.74 5.33 -4.75
C ILE A 69 10.12 4.99 -3.40
N THR A 70 8.96 5.53 -3.10
CA THR A 70 8.19 5.18 -1.91
C THR A 70 7.52 3.84 -2.11
N TYR A 71 7.84 2.88 -1.25
CA TYR A 71 7.15 1.60 -1.19
C TYR A 71 5.84 1.76 -0.45
N LEU A 72 4.79 1.17 -0.99
CA LEU A 72 3.45 1.06 -0.41
C LEU A 72 3.10 -0.43 -0.26
N PRO A 73 3.59 -1.10 0.81
CA PRO A 73 3.24 -2.48 1.07
C PRO A 73 1.74 -2.64 1.22
N ASN A 74 1.19 -3.71 0.62
CA ASN A 74 -0.24 -3.98 0.68
C ASN A 74 -0.54 -5.40 1.16
N THR A 75 -1.78 -5.58 1.61
CA THR A 75 -2.33 -6.84 2.10
C THR A 75 -3.14 -7.59 1.05
N ALA A 76 -2.81 -7.43 -0.22
CA ALA A 76 -3.51 -8.12 -1.30
C ALA A 76 -3.58 -9.65 -1.07
N GLY A 77 -4.78 -10.17 -1.07
CA GLY A 77 -5.06 -11.58 -0.81
C GLY A 77 -5.26 -11.93 0.67
N CYS A 78 -5.42 -10.96 1.58
CA CYS A 78 -5.87 -11.17 2.94
C CYS A 78 -7.40 -11.12 2.99
N PHE A 79 -8.00 -12.12 3.66
CA PHE A 79 -9.46 -12.28 3.78
C PHE A 79 -9.95 -12.14 5.24
N SER A 80 -9.08 -11.70 6.13
CA SER A 80 -9.44 -11.36 7.51
C SER A 80 -8.59 -10.20 8.04
N SER A 81 -9.10 -9.51 9.05
CA SER A 81 -8.37 -8.48 9.78
C SER A 81 -7.05 -9.03 10.32
N ASP A 82 -7.07 -10.21 10.95
CA ASP A 82 -5.87 -10.81 11.56
C ASP A 82 -4.77 -11.10 10.55
N GLU A 83 -5.11 -11.59 9.36
CA GLU A 83 -4.15 -11.79 8.28
C GLU A 83 -3.53 -10.46 7.81
N ALA A 84 -4.38 -9.44 7.62
CA ALA A 84 -3.94 -8.12 7.17
C ALA A 84 -3.00 -7.45 8.20
N LEU A 85 -3.40 -7.47 9.48
CA LEU A 85 -2.60 -6.92 10.58
C LEU A 85 -1.22 -7.60 10.69
N ARG A 86 -1.18 -8.93 10.70
CA ARG A 86 0.08 -9.70 10.72
C ARG A 86 0.98 -9.36 9.54
N THR A 87 0.38 -9.27 8.34
CA THR A 87 1.12 -8.97 7.10
C THR A 87 1.77 -7.58 7.16
N LEU A 88 1.06 -6.56 7.63
CA LEU A 88 1.61 -5.19 7.69
C LEU A 88 2.60 -5.01 8.85
N ARG A 89 2.38 -5.67 9.98
CA ARG A 89 3.37 -5.70 11.07
C ARG A 89 4.69 -6.32 10.59
N LEU A 90 4.62 -7.45 9.89
CA LEU A 90 5.79 -8.09 9.27
C LEU A 90 6.48 -7.15 8.27
N ALA A 91 5.73 -6.47 7.40
CA ALA A 91 6.29 -5.49 6.47
C ALA A 91 7.05 -4.37 7.21
N ARG A 92 6.52 -3.87 8.33
CA ARG A 92 7.19 -2.86 9.16
C ARG A 92 8.47 -3.39 9.79
N GLU A 93 8.48 -4.63 10.28
CA GLU A 93 9.67 -5.26 10.85
C GLU A 93 10.80 -5.42 9.81
N ILE A 94 10.46 -5.83 8.60
CA ILE A 94 11.44 -6.09 7.54
C ILE A 94 11.97 -4.80 6.92
N GLY A 95 11.10 -3.84 6.60
CA GLY A 95 11.45 -2.66 5.80
C GLY A 95 11.27 -1.31 6.50
N GLY A 96 10.82 -1.28 7.75
CA GLY A 96 10.52 -0.04 8.46
C GLY A 96 9.32 0.74 7.90
N TRP A 97 8.56 0.13 6.98
CA TRP A 97 7.48 0.83 6.26
C TRP A 97 6.30 1.13 7.17
N LYS A 98 5.97 2.42 7.27
CA LYS A 98 4.82 2.93 8.03
C LYS A 98 3.65 3.30 7.11
N LEU A 99 3.93 3.75 5.87
CA LEU A 99 2.89 3.98 4.87
C LEU A 99 2.53 2.65 4.23
N VAL A 100 1.26 2.25 4.32
CA VAL A 100 0.77 0.93 3.89
C VAL A 100 -0.58 1.04 3.20
N LYS A 101 -0.89 0.09 2.31
CA LYS A 101 -2.20 -0.05 1.70
C LYS A 101 -2.92 -1.26 2.32
N LEU A 102 -3.99 -0.96 3.04
CA LEU A 102 -4.83 -1.98 3.66
C LEU A 102 -5.90 -2.47 2.68
N GLU A 103 -5.95 -3.78 2.51
CA GLU A 103 -7.00 -4.51 1.80
C GLU A 103 -7.45 -5.67 2.69
N VAL A 104 -8.72 -5.73 3.08
CA VAL A 104 -9.34 -6.91 3.68
C VAL A 104 -10.46 -7.33 2.75
N LEU A 105 -10.30 -8.46 2.07
CA LEU A 105 -11.23 -8.92 1.05
C LEU A 105 -12.36 -9.71 1.68
N GLY A 106 -13.61 -9.39 1.31
CA GLY A 106 -14.80 -10.10 1.76
C GLY A 106 -15.21 -11.22 0.81
N ASP A 107 -14.90 -11.08 -0.49
CA ASP A 107 -15.29 -12.06 -1.51
C ASP A 107 -14.14 -12.40 -2.47
N LYS A 108 -13.93 -13.70 -2.67
CA LYS A 108 -12.83 -14.20 -3.52
C LYS A 108 -13.05 -14.00 -5.01
N LYS A 109 -14.30 -13.91 -5.44
CA LYS A 109 -14.67 -13.81 -6.86
C LYS A 109 -14.62 -12.37 -7.34
N THR A 110 -15.21 -11.46 -6.58
CA THR A 110 -15.31 -10.04 -6.93
C THR A 110 -14.14 -9.22 -6.39
N LEU A 111 -13.44 -9.72 -5.37
CA LEU A 111 -12.39 -9.04 -4.62
C LEU A 111 -12.88 -7.77 -3.91
N PHE A 112 -14.18 -7.67 -3.67
CA PHE A 112 -14.72 -6.55 -2.90
C PHE A 112 -14.25 -6.60 -1.45
N PRO A 113 -13.98 -5.44 -0.83
CA PRO A 113 -13.52 -5.37 0.54
C PRO A 113 -14.63 -5.71 1.53
N ASP A 114 -14.27 -6.35 2.64
CA ASP A 114 -15.09 -6.43 3.83
C ASP A 114 -15.01 -5.08 4.57
N ALA A 115 -16.10 -4.32 4.52
CA ALA A 115 -16.13 -2.96 5.07
C ALA A 115 -15.93 -2.93 6.59
N ILE A 116 -16.49 -3.92 7.31
CA ILE A 116 -16.42 -4.00 8.78
C ILE A 116 -14.99 -4.37 9.23
N GLU A 117 -14.43 -5.43 8.65
CA GLU A 117 -13.07 -5.87 8.96
C GLU A 117 -12.03 -4.83 8.51
N THR A 118 -12.28 -4.11 7.42
CA THR A 118 -11.44 -3.01 6.95
C THR A 118 -11.43 -1.85 7.94
N LEU A 119 -12.60 -1.43 8.45
CA LEU A 119 -12.69 -0.36 9.44
C LEU A 119 -11.97 -0.74 10.74
N LYS A 120 -12.24 -1.93 11.26
CA LYS A 120 -11.58 -2.48 12.46
C LYS A 120 -10.05 -2.52 12.32
N SER A 121 -9.57 -3.02 11.19
CA SER A 121 -8.12 -3.08 10.89
C SER A 121 -7.51 -1.68 10.80
N THR A 122 -8.23 -0.72 10.21
CA THR A 122 -7.78 0.68 10.11
C THR A 122 -7.58 1.29 11.48
N GLU A 123 -8.54 1.12 12.39
CA GLU A 123 -8.44 1.62 13.77
C GLU A 123 -7.23 1.06 14.53
N VAL A 124 -6.98 -0.24 14.38
CA VAL A 124 -5.83 -0.90 15.02
C VAL A 124 -4.52 -0.36 14.46
N LEU A 125 -4.36 -0.35 13.14
CA LEU A 125 -3.13 0.07 12.48
C LEU A 125 -2.80 1.54 12.72
N THR A 126 -3.80 2.42 12.73
CA THR A 126 -3.58 3.85 13.00
C THR A 126 -3.13 4.09 14.43
N LYS A 127 -3.70 3.37 15.42
CA LYS A 127 -3.24 3.38 16.82
C LYS A 127 -1.80 2.88 16.96
N GLU A 128 -1.38 1.92 16.13
CA GLU A 128 -0.01 1.41 16.07
C GLU A 128 0.96 2.35 15.31
N GLY A 129 0.50 3.50 14.83
CA GLY A 129 1.31 4.52 14.18
C GLY A 129 1.54 4.29 12.67
N PHE A 130 0.82 3.38 12.04
CA PHE A 130 0.81 3.26 10.59
C PHE A 130 0.11 4.46 9.93
N LYS A 131 0.51 4.77 8.70
CA LYS A 131 -0.17 5.68 7.79
C LYS A 131 -0.92 4.84 6.76
N VAL A 132 -2.22 4.67 6.98
CA VAL A 132 -3.03 3.68 6.27
C VAL A 132 -3.71 4.35 5.08
N MET A 133 -3.41 3.87 3.87
CA MET A 133 -4.24 4.05 2.69
C MET A 133 -5.19 2.86 2.62
N VAL A 134 -6.48 3.11 2.45
CA VAL A 134 -7.50 2.07 2.60
C VAL A 134 -8.18 1.77 1.27
N TYR A 135 -8.19 0.48 0.89
CA TYR A 135 -9.04 -0.01 -0.19
C TYR A 135 -10.47 -0.19 0.33
N CYS A 136 -11.42 0.52 -0.26
CA CYS A 136 -12.84 0.43 0.10
C CYS A 136 -13.74 0.52 -1.15
N ASN A 137 -15.03 0.32 -0.93
CA ASN A 137 -16.05 0.56 -1.94
C ASN A 137 -16.32 2.07 -2.07
N ASP A 138 -17.16 2.45 -3.03
CA ASP A 138 -17.62 3.81 -3.34
C ASP A 138 -18.70 4.37 -2.38
N ASP A 139 -18.81 3.79 -1.17
CA ASP A 139 -19.69 4.28 -0.11
C ASP A 139 -19.07 5.50 0.60
N PRO A 140 -19.64 6.74 0.41
CA PRO A 140 -19.10 7.94 1.03
C PRO A 140 -19.23 7.95 2.55
N LEU A 141 -20.21 7.24 3.12
CA LEU A 141 -20.36 7.14 4.58
C LEU A 141 -19.27 6.26 5.17
N MET A 142 -18.94 5.13 4.51
CA MET A 142 -17.84 4.28 4.92
C MET A 142 -16.50 5.00 4.76
N ALA A 143 -16.29 5.72 3.65
CA ALA A 143 -15.10 6.54 3.45
C ALA A 143 -14.91 7.56 4.59
N LYS A 144 -15.99 8.21 5.03
CA LYS A 144 -15.94 9.15 6.16
C LYS A 144 -15.63 8.46 7.49
N ARG A 145 -16.14 7.25 7.73
CA ARG A 145 -15.80 6.45 8.93
C ARG A 145 -14.31 6.07 8.93
N LEU A 146 -13.78 5.65 7.79
CA LEU A 146 -12.36 5.31 7.63
C LEU A 146 -11.45 6.52 7.84
N GLU A 147 -11.83 7.70 7.33
CA GLU A 147 -11.14 8.96 7.61
C GLU A 147 -11.11 9.25 9.11
N ASN A 148 -12.25 9.14 9.79
CA ASN A 148 -12.36 9.35 11.23
C ASN A 148 -11.56 8.32 12.05
N ALA A 149 -11.40 7.09 11.54
CA ALA A 149 -10.52 6.07 12.10
C ALA A 149 -9.02 6.36 11.89
N GLY A 150 -8.68 7.43 11.17
CA GLY A 150 -7.32 7.91 10.96
C GLY A 150 -6.66 7.45 9.66
N ALA A 151 -7.41 6.94 8.68
CA ALA A 151 -6.88 6.68 7.35
C ALA A 151 -6.29 7.96 6.74
N CYS A 152 -5.12 7.86 6.15
CA CYS A 152 -4.45 9.00 5.51
C CYS A 152 -4.84 9.19 4.04
N ALA A 153 -5.49 8.21 3.44
CA ALA A 153 -6.09 8.23 2.12
C ALA A 153 -7.11 7.08 1.96
N ILE A 154 -8.07 7.30 1.09
CA ILE A 154 -9.09 6.32 0.68
C ILE A 154 -8.90 6.07 -0.82
N MET A 155 -9.00 4.81 -1.25
CA MET A 155 -8.85 4.44 -2.65
C MET A 155 -9.74 3.24 -3.02
#